data_90a5a4470cdea80494a40582443ecbe9
#
_entry.id   90a5a4470cdea80494a40582443ecbe9
#
_cell.length_a   1.000
_cell.length_b   1.000
_cell.length_c   1.000
_cell.angle_alpha   90.00
_cell.angle_beta   90.00
_cell.angle_gamma   90.00
#
_symmetry.space_group_name_H-M   'P 1'
#
loop_
_entity.id
_entity.type
_entity.pdbx_description
1 polymer ?
#
loop_
_entity_poly.entity_id
_entity_poly.type
_entity_poly.pdbx_seq_one_letter_code
_entity_poly.pdbx_strand_id
1 'polypeptide(L)'
;STDYDSSDKLFFEPLTLEDVLHICEQEKPDGVIVQFGGQTPLNIAQALKDAGVKIMGTQPEGIRLAEDREYFRERMIALNIRQPESGTARSLEEAVELGRRIGYPVMVRPSFVLGGRGMEVIYDEENLKRYGVEAIQVSPEYPMLIDRFLDNAIEAEVDALADGTDTFVAT
;
A
#
# COMPACT_ATOMS: atom_id res chain seq x y z
N SER A 1 -8.36 8.75 14.25
CA SER A 1 -8.75 9.65 15.33
C SER A 1 -10.13 9.29 15.84
N THR A 2 -10.32 9.42 17.12
CA THR A 2 -11.55 9.04 17.79
C THR A 2 -12.25 10.31 18.28
N ASP A 3 -12.88 11.04 17.36
CA ASP A 3 -13.72 12.17 17.70
C ASP A 3 -15.08 11.63 18.17
N TYR A 4 -15.33 11.75 19.45
CA TYR A 4 -16.52 11.19 20.10
C TYR A 4 -17.84 11.84 19.64
N ASP A 5 -17.76 12.99 18.98
CA ASP A 5 -18.90 13.76 18.48
C ASP A 5 -19.10 13.65 16.95
N SER A 6 -18.25 12.87 16.27
CA SER A 6 -18.34 12.65 14.80
C SER A 6 -19.20 11.45 14.41
N SER A 7 -19.66 10.66 15.38
CA SER A 7 -20.45 9.44 15.12
C SER A 7 -21.60 9.31 16.11
N ASP A 8 -22.70 8.69 15.69
CA ASP A 8 -23.85 8.39 16.56
C ASP A 8 -23.50 7.42 17.68
N LYS A 9 -22.61 6.46 17.38
CA LYS A 9 -22.09 5.49 18.34
C LYS A 9 -20.61 5.26 18.09
N LEU A 10 -19.83 5.21 19.15
CA LEU A 10 -18.40 4.95 19.12
C LEU A 10 -18.11 3.68 19.94
N PHE A 11 -17.39 2.75 19.29
CA PHE A 11 -16.98 1.49 19.91
C PHE A 11 -15.47 1.49 20.08
N PHE A 12 -15.01 1.23 21.31
CA PHE A 12 -13.57 1.10 21.63
C PHE A 12 -13.20 -0.37 21.73
N GLU A 13 -13.21 -1.03 20.58
CA GLU A 13 -12.89 -2.45 20.48
C GLU A 13 -11.68 -2.67 19.56
N PRO A 14 -10.97 -3.78 19.70
CA PRO A 14 -9.94 -4.17 18.74
C PRO A 14 -10.54 -4.30 17.34
N LEU A 15 -9.77 -3.88 16.32
CA LEU A 15 -10.16 -4.08 14.92
C LEU A 15 -9.84 -5.51 14.46
N THR A 16 -10.44 -6.49 15.15
CA THR A 16 -10.41 -7.90 14.74
C THR A 16 -11.68 -8.24 13.98
N LEU A 17 -11.62 -9.30 13.18
CA LEU A 17 -12.80 -9.79 12.45
C LEU A 17 -13.97 -10.08 13.40
N GLU A 18 -13.69 -10.75 14.51
CA GLU A 18 -14.70 -11.19 15.50
C GLU A 18 -15.40 -10.00 16.14
N ASP A 19 -14.65 -9.03 16.65
CA ASP A 19 -15.21 -7.85 17.30
C ASP A 19 -16.06 -7.01 16.35
N VAL A 20 -15.58 -6.83 15.10
CA VAL A 20 -16.34 -6.09 14.08
C VAL A 20 -17.62 -6.84 13.68
N LEU A 21 -17.59 -8.17 13.57
CA LEU A 21 -18.78 -8.98 13.29
C LEU A 21 -19.81 -8.87 14.42
N HIS A 22 -19.39 -8.91 15.69
CA HIS A 22 -20.29 -8.72 16.83
C HIS A 22 -20.98 -7.35 16.81
N ILE A 23 -20.24 -6.29 16.47
CA ILE A 23 -20.81 -4.95 16.30
C ILE A 23 -21.83 -4.94 15.14
N CYS A 24 -21.50 -5.57 14.01
CA CYS A 24 -22.40 -5.66 12.88
C CYS A 24 -23.68 -6.44 13.21
N GLU A 25 -23.60 -7.51 13.98
CA GLU A 25 -24.76 -8.28 14.45
C GLU A 25 -25.64 -7.47 15.38
N GLN A 26 -25.04 -6.68 16.27
CA GLN A 26 -25.74 -5.86 17.25
C GLN A 26 -26.41 -4.64 16.60
N GLU A 27 -25.68 -3.89 15.79
CA GLU A 27 -26.12 -2.61 15.24
C GLU A 27 -26.83 -2.74 13.89
N LYS A 28 -26.62 -3.85 13.17
CA LYS A 28 -27.22 -4.15 11.86
C LYS A 28 -27.07 -3.03 10.84
N PRO A 29 -25.85 -2.56 10.61
CA PRO A 29 -25.59 -1.50 9.64
C PRO A 29 -25.93 -1.96 8.22
N ASP A 30 -26.23 -1.04 7.33
CA ASP A 30 -26.43 -1.32 5.89
C ASP A 30 -25.17 -1.82 5.19
N GLY A 31 -24.00 -1.57 5.78
CA GLY A 31 -22.69 -2.02 5.34
C GLY A 31 -21.57 -1.38 6.13
N VAL A 32 -20.32 -1.73 5.78
CA VAL A 32 -19.11 -1.27 6.46
C VAL A 32 -18.17 -0.59 5.47
N ILE A 33 -17.64 0.55 5.84
CA ILE A 33 -16.58 1.24 5.11
C ILE A 33 -15.26 0.90 5.78
N VAL A 34 -14.29 0.37 5.03
CA VAL A 34 -13.00 -0.10 5.55
C VAL A 34 -11.82 0.83 5.23
N GLN A 35 -12.05 1.92 4.48
CA GLN A 35 -10.98 2.75 3.94
C GLN A 35 -10.46 3.84 4.90
N PHE A 36 -11.15 4.14 5.98
CA PHE A 36 -10.85 5.25 6.89
C PHE A 36 -10.17 4.84 8.20
N GLY A 37 -9.25 3.95 8.17
CA GLY A 37 -8.58 3.50 9.39
C GLY A 37 -7.16 2.97 9.16
N GLY A 38 -6.55 3.36 8.05
CA GLY A 38 -5.24 2.84 7.63
C GLY A 38 -5.30 1.36 7.25
N GLN A 39 -4.20 0.66 7.41
CA GLN A 39 -4.05 -0.72 6.94
C GLN A 39 -4.88 -1.74 7.73
N THR A 40 -5.14 -1.49 9.01
CA THR A 40 -5.82 -2.47 9.87
C THR A 40 -7.20 -2.89 9.37
N PRO A 41 -8.15 -1.96 9.08
CA PRO A 41 -9.44 -2.36 8.52
C PRO A 41 -9.33 -2.90 7.09
N LEU A 42 -8.38 -2.47 6.29
CA LEU A 42 -8.16 -3.01 4.94
C LEU A 42 -7.78 -4.50 5.00
N ASN A 43 -6.96 -4.90 5.98
CA ASN A 43 -6.53 -6.29 6.15
C ASN A 43 -7.68 -7.26 6.46
N ILE A 44 -8.77 -6.79 7.08
CA ILE A 44 -9.93 -7.64 7.40
C ILE A 44 -11.08 -7.50 6.40
N ALA A 45 -10.96 -6.64 5.39
CA ALA A 45 -12.02 -6.34 4.43
C ALA A 45 -12.54 -7.58 3.69
N GLN A 46 -11.62 -8.44 3.22
CA GLN A 46 -12.01 -9.68 2.54
C GLN A 46 -12.73 -10.65 3.48
N ALA A 47 -12.22 -10.82 4.69
CA ALA A 47 -12.82 -11.71 5.68
C ALA A 47 -14.21 -11.24 6.12
N LEU A 48 -14.43 -9.93 6.25
CA LEU A 48 -15.75 -9.35 6.50
C LEU A 48 -16.73 -9.65 5.35
N LYS A 49 -16.28 -9.49 4.10
CA LYS A 49 -17.07 -9.82 2.92
C LYS A 49 -17.44 -11.30 2.87
N ASP A 50 -16.48 -12.19 3.14
CA ASP A 50 -16.68 -13.65 3.17
C ASP A 50 -17.65 -14.06 4.29
N ALA A 51 -17.68 -13.33 5.40
CA ALA A 51 -18.67 -13.50 6.47
C ALA A 51 -20.06 -12.90 6.15
N GLY A 52 -20.26 -12.35 4.96
CA GLY A 52 -21.53 -11.81 4.49
C GLY A 52 -21.78 -10.35 4.83
N VAL A 53 -20.79 -9.64 5.36
CA VAL A 53 -20.90 -8.20 5.59
C VAL A 53 -20.75 -7.45 4.26
N LYS A 54 -21.69 -6.54 3.98
CA LYS A 54 -21.61 -5.70 2.79
C LYS A 54 -20.51 -4.65 2.96
N ILE A 55 -19.50 -4.70 2.12
CA ILE A 55 -18.48 -3.64 2.05
C ILE A 55 -19.02 -2.51 1.19
N MET A 56 -19.02 -1.31 1.74
CA MET A 56 -19.39 -0.07 1.06
C MET A 56 -18.12 0.65 0.59
N GLY A 57 -18.22 1.36 -0.54
CA GLY A 57 -17.08 1.98 -1.19
C GLY A 57 -16.24 0.97 -1.98
N THR A 58 -14.92 1.12 -1.97
CA THR A 58 -14.01 0.25 -2.72
C THR A 58 -14.10 -1.19 -2.23
N GLN A 59 -14.36 -2.10 -3.15
CA GLN A 59 -14.46 -3.52 -2.84
C GLN A 59 -13.08 -4.14 -2.53
N PRO A 60 -13.01 -5.24 -1.75
CA PRO A 60 -11.74 -5.88 -1.41
C PRO A 60 -10.86 -6.24 -2.62
N GLU A 61 -11.48 -6.59 -3.73
CA GLU A 61 -10.76 -6.87 -4.99
C GLU A 61 -10.06 -5.62 -5.53
N GLY A 62 -10.72 -4.46 -5.47
CA GLY A 62 -10.15 -3.18 -5.86
C GLY A 62 -9.02 -2.74 -4.92
N ILE A 63 -9.20 -2.94 -3.61
CA ILE A 63 -8.16 -2.69 -2.61
C ILE A 63 -6.92 -3.54 -2.92
N ARG A 64 -7.09 -4.84 -3.17
CA ARG A 64 -5.99 -5.73 -3.51
C ARG A 64 -5.29 -5.31 -4.80
N LEU A 65 -6.03 -4.89 -5.83
CA LEU A 65 -5.45 -4.40 -7.08
C LEU A 65 -4.60 -3.14 -6.88
N ALA A 66 -4.98 -2.28 -5.95
CA ALA A 66 -4.24 -1.07 -5.64
C ALA A 66 -3.00 -1.34 -4.77
N GLU A 67 -3.08 -2.30 -3.85
CA GLU A 67 -2.01 -2.61 -2.89
C GLU A 67 -0.97 -3.61 -3.41
N ASP A 68 -1.40 -4.58 -4.22
CA ASP A 68 -0.49 -5.54 -4.85
C ASP A 68 0.27 -4.87 -5.99
N ARG A 69 1.58 -4.76 -5.82
CA ARG A 69 2.44 -4.01 -6.74
C ARG A 69 2.50 -4.60 -8.14
N GLU A 70 2.42 -5.92 -8.26
CA GLU A 70 2.48 -6.59 -9.56
C GLU A 70 1.19 -6.32 -10.33
N TYR A 71 0.04 -6.52 -9.69
CA TYR A 71 -1.26 -6.18 -10.28
C TYR A 71 -1.39 -4.70 -10.58
N PHE A 72 -0.95 -3.83 -9.67
CA PHE A 72 -0.95 -2.38 -9.89
C PHE A 72 -0.11 -2.01 -11.10
N ARG A 73 1.12 -2.54 -11.18
CA ARG A 73 2.02 -2.30 -12.31
C ARG A 73 1.41 -2.74 -13.63
N GLU A 74 0.85 -3.95 -13.69
CA GLU A 74 0.18 -4.46 -14.88
C GLU A 74 -0.98 -3.54 -15.30
N ARG A 75 -1.75 -3.07 -14.32
CA ARG A 75 -2.87 -2.16 -14.57
C ARG A 75 -2.41 -0.82 -15.13
N MET A 76 -1.35 -0.25 -14.58
CA MET A 76 -0.78 1.00 -15.09
C MET A 76 -0.25 0.84 -16.52
N ILE A 77 0.38 -0.28 -16.83
CA ILE A 77 0.82 -0.60 -18.20
C ILE A 77 -0.41 -0.70 -19.14
N ALA A 78 -1.44 -1.43 -18.76
CA ALA A 78 -2.66 -1.58 -19.54
C ALA A 78 -3.39 -0.24 -19.80
N LEU A 79 -3.29 0.69 -18.86
CA LEU A 79 -3.84 2.05 -18.97
C LEU A 79 -2.89 3.04 -19.66
N ASN A 80 -1.69 2.58 -20.10
CA ASN A 80 -0.64 3.43 -20.67
C ASN A 80 -0.22 4.59 -19.75
N ILE A 81 -0.26 4.36 -18.43
CA ILE A 81 0.19 5.30 -17.41
C ILE A 81 1.67 5.05 -17.14
N ARG A 82 2.47 6.12 -17.20
CA ARG A 82 3.90 6.03 -16.94
C ARG A 82 4.17 5.73 -15.47
N GLN A 83 5.13 4.84 -15.25
CA GLN A 83 5.63 4.51 -13.91
C GLN A 83 7.16 4.70 -13.89
N PRO A 84 7.74 5.00 -12.73
CA PRO A 84 9.17 4.90 -12.57
C PRO A 84 9.65 3.48 -12.90
N GLU A 85 10.82 3.37 -13.50
CA GLU A 85 11.44 2.06 -13.68
C GLU A 85 11.73 1.44 -12.33
N SER A 86 11.38 0.17 -12.17
CA SER A 86 11.43 -0.52 -10.88
C SER A 86 11.80 -1.98 -11.03
N GLY A 87 12.15 -2.59 -9.92
CA GLY A 87 12.38 -4.03 -9.85
C GLY A 87 12.57 -4.52 -8.42
N THR A 88 12.70 -5.83 -8.29
CA THR A 88 12.96 -6.52 -7.04
C THR A 88 14.31 -7.22 -7.10
N ALA A 89 15.05 -7.21 -5.99
CA ALA A 89 16.31 -7.90 -5.83
C ALA A 89 16.30 -8.76 -4.56
N ARG A 90 16.80 -9.97 -4.66
CA ARG A 90 16.87 -10.92 -3.54
C ARG A 90 18.31 -11.10 -3.04
N SER A 91 19.28 -10.56 -3.76
CA SER A 91 20.68 -10.54 -3.38
C SER A 91 21.30 -9.17 -3.61
N LEU A 92 22.47 -8.96 -3.04
CA LEU A 92 23.22 -7.72 -3.24
C LEU A 92 23.64 -7.56 -4.70
N GLU A 93 24.02 -8.65 -5.35
CA GLU A 93 24.43 -8.69 -6.75
C GLU A 93 23.28 -8.27 -7.68
N GLU A 94 22.08 -8.85 -7.45
CA GLU A 94 20.86 -8.47 -8.17
C GLU A 94 20.51 -7.00 -7.94
N ALA A 95 20.65 -6.50 -6.71
CA ALA A 95 20.39 -5.11 -6.39
C ALA A 95 21.31 -4.15 -7.14
N VAL A 96 22.62 -4.47 -7.19
CA VAL A 96 23.61 -3.67 -7.89
C VAL A 96 23.35 -3.69 -9.41
N GLU A 97 23.06 -4.84 -9.98
CA GLU A 97 22.73 -4.96 -11.40
C GLU A 97 21.46 -4.16 -11.74
N LEU A 98 20.45 -4.27 -10.90
CA LEU A 98 19.21 -3.53 -11.05
C LEU A 98 19.42 -2.02 -10.92
N GLY A 99 20.20 -1.57 -9.94
CA GLY A 99 20.57 -0.16 -9.77
C GLY A 99 21.31 0.42 -10.96
N ARG A 100 22.24 -0.35 -11.55
CA ARG A 100 22.92 0.04 -12.80
C ARG A 100 21.97 0.15 -13.98
N ARG A 101 21.02 -0.77 -14.09
CA ARG A 101 20.04 -0.78 -15.18
C ARG A 101 19.07 0.39 -15.07
N ILE A 102 18.53 0.64 -13.89
CA ILE A 102 17.58 1.73 -13.62
C ILE A 102 18.27 3.09 -13.71
N GLY A 103 19.53 3.15 -13.28
CA GLY A 103 20.32 4.38 -13.13
C GLY A 103 20.01 5.12 -11.83
N TYR A 104 21.03 5.71 -11.24
CA TYR A 104 20.92 6.47 -10.00
C TYR A 104 20.36 7.88 -10.23
N PRO A 105 19.72 8.50 -9.23
CA PRO A 105 19.42 7.94 -7.93
C PRO A 105 18.26 6.93 -7.95
N VAL A 106 18.30 5.98 -7.01
CA VAL A 106 17.25 4.99 -6.80
C VAL A 106 16.71 5.06 -5.37
N MET A 107 15.43 4.74 -5.20
CA MET A 107 14.81 4.52 -3.90
C MET A 107 14.87 3.03 -3.59
N VAL A 108 15.47 2.65 -2.47
CA VAL A 108 15.51 1.27 -2.00
C VAL A 108 14.59 1.11 -0.80
N ARG A 109 13.77 0.07 -0.84
CA ARG A 109 12.79 -0.24 0.20
C ARG A 109 12.83 -1.73 0.52
N PRO A 110 13.01 -2.14 1.78
CA PRO A 110 12.73 -3.52 2.20
C PRO A 110 11.24 -3.82 2.01
N SER A 111 10.89 -5.04 1.62
CA SER A 111 9.49 -5.39 1.31
C SER A 111 8.56 -5.36 2.52
N PHE A 112 9.09 -5.45 3.74
CA PHE A 112 8.30 -5.51 4.97
C PHE A 112 8.86 -4.60 6.06
N VAL A 113 8.74 -3.28 5.87
CA VAL A 113 9.02 -2.34 6.95
C VAL A 113 7.84 -1.42 7.14
N LEU A 114 7.23 -1.48 8.31
CA LEU A 114 6.14 -0.61 8.73
C LEU A 114 6.67 0.83 8.99
N GLY A 115 5.96 1.82 8.46
CA GLY A 115 6.16 3.20 8.83
C GLY A 115 7.39 3.89 8.21
N GLY A 116 7.80 3.53 6.99
CA GLY A 116 8.88 4.23 6.27
C GLY A 116 10.29 4.00 6.82
N ARG A 117 10.45 3.13 7.82
CA ARG A 117 11.79 2.72 8.29
C ARG A 117 12.50 1.92 7.23
N GLY A 118 13.74 2.27 6.95
CA GLY A 118 14.57 1.53 6.00
C GLY A 118 14.30 1.87 4.54
N MET A 119 13.61 2.95 4.21
CA MET A 119 13.62 3.51 2.86
C MET A 119 14.77 4.51 2.75
N GLU A 120 15.57 4.39 1.71
CA GLU A 120 16.71 5.28 1.49
C GLU A 120 16.84 5.64 0.00
N VAL A 121 17.13 6.90 -0.27
CA VAL A 121 17.49 7.38 -1.59
C VAL A 121 19.00 7.18 -1.79
N ILE A 122 19.34 6.37 -2.75
CA ILE A 122 20.71 5.95 -3.03
C ILE A 122 21.20 6.61 -4.32
N TYR A 123 22.28 7.36 -4.23
CA TYR A 123 22.80 8.16 -5.34
C TYR A 123 23.90 7.47 -6.16
N ASP A 124 24.47 6.40 -5.64
CA ASP A 124 25.56 5.67 -6.28
C ASP A 124 25.62 4.19 -5.86
N GLU A 125 26.43 3.43 -6.57
CA GLU A 125 26.60 1.99 -6.36
C GLU A 125 27.25 1.64 -5.01
N GLU A 126 28.16 2.47 -4.54
CA GLU A 126 28.88 2.22 -3.28
C GLU A 126 27.92 2.29 -2.08
N ASN A 127 27.07 3.32 -2.07
CA ASN A 127 26.01 3.47 -1.08
C ASN A 127 24.97 2.34 -1.20
N LEU A 128 24.63 1.89 -2.42
CA LEU A 128 23.73 0.76 -2.61
C LEU A 128 24.31 -0.54 -2.02
N LYS A 129 25.59 -0.79 -2.20
CA LYS A 129 26.26 -1.95 -1.60
C LYS A 129 26.24 -1.91 -0.07
N ARG A 130 26.51 -0.73 0.52
CA ARG A 130 26.50 -0.56 1.96
C ARG A 130 25.10 -0.79 2.53
N TYR A 131 24.10 -0.13 1.97
CA TYR A 131 22.71 -0.25 2.39
C TYR A 131 22.13 -1.66 2.15
N GLY A 132 22.45 -2.28 1.01
CA GLY A 132 21.97 -3.61 0.64
C GLY A 132 22.38 -4.69 1.62
N VAL A 133 23.59 -4.61 2.19
CA VAL A 133 24.03 -5.52 3.24
C VAL A 133 23.16 -5.40 4.50
N GLU A 134 22.85 -4.18 4.92
CA GLU A 134 22.00 -3.93 6.09
C GLU A 134 20.55 -4.38 5.83
N ALA A 135 20.01 -4.08 4.65
CA ALA A 135 18.65 -4.43 4.27
C ALA A 135 18.42 -5.95 4.21
N ILE A 136 19.36 -6.70 3.66
CA ILE A 136 19.32 -8.17 3.61
C ILE A 136 19.39 -8.78 5.00
N GLN A 137 20.20 -8.22 5.91
CA GLN A 137 20.30 -8.70 7.29
C GLN A 137 18.99 -8.51 8.07
N VAL A 138 18.25 -7.44 7.78
CA VAL A 138 16.97 -7.14 8.45
C VAL A 138 15.83 -8.02 7.94
N SER A 139 15.83 -8.38 6.66
CA SER A 139 14.76 -9.16 6.03
C SER A 139 15.31 -10.16 5.00
N PRO A 140 16.01 -11.22 5.43
CA PRO A 140 16.68 -12.14 4.49
C PRO A 140 15.72 -12.94 3.60
N GLU A 141 14.47 -13.11 4.02
CA GLU A 141 13.47 -13.89 3.26
C GLU A 141 12.69 -13.05 2.23
N TYR A 142 12.82 -11.72 2.29
CA TYR A 142 12.01 -10.82 1.46
C TYR A 142 12.86 -10.01 0.49
N PRO A 143 12.38 -9.81 -0.75
CA PRO A 143 13.13 -9.05 -1.74
C PRO A 143 13.20 -7.56 -1.36
N MET A 144 14.29 -6.91 -1.73
CA MET A 144 14.38 -5.45 -1.77
C MET A 144 13.66 -4.93 -3.00
N LEU A 145 12.97 -3.81 -2.84
CA LEU A 145 12.37 -3.07 -3.93
C LEU A 145 13.27 -1.90 -4.28
N ILE A 146 13.55 -1.74 -5.55
CA ILE A 146 14.39 -0.68 -6.08
C ILE A 146 13.62 0.04 -7.17
N ASP A 147 13.36 1.32 -6.95
CA ASP A 147 12.60 2.16 -7.87
C ASP A 147 13.48 3.33 -8.31
N ARG A 148 13.33 3.79 -9.56
CA ARG A 148 13.91 5.06 -10.00
C ARG A 148 13.42 6.18 -9.11
N PHE A 149 14.33 6.90 -8.47
CA PHE A 149 13.98 8.11 -7.73
C PHE A 149 13.87 9.29 -8.69
N LEU A 150 12.78 10.04 -8.58
CA LEU A 150 12.51 11.20 -9.41
C LEU A 150 12.91 12.47 -8.65
N ASP A 151 14.13 12.94 -8.89
CA ASP A 151 14.57 14.24 -8.37
C ASP A 151 13.76 15.38 -8.99
N ASN A 152 13.49 16.39 -8.19
CA ASN A 152 12.77 17.61 -8.62
C ASN A 152 11.36 17.36 -9.15
N ALA A 153 10.71 16.26 -8.79
CA ALA A 153 9.32 16.00 -9.10
C ALA A 153 8.41 16.88 -8.23
N ILE A 154 7.31 17.33 -8.82
CA ILE A 154 6.22 17.94 -8.07
C ILE A 154 5.28 16.82 -7.65
N GLU A 155 5.09 16.68 -6.33
CA GLU A 155 4.11 15.74 -5.78
C GLU A 155 2.72 16.34 -5.89
N ALA A 156 1.77 15.52 -6.34
CA ALA A 156 0.37 15.88 -6.41
C ALA A 156 -0.49 14.69 -5.95
N GLU A 157 -1.48 14.97 -5.14
CA GLU A 157 -2.43 13.99 -4.66
C GLU A 157 -3.84 14.35 -5.16
N VAL A 158 -4.62 13.33 -5.44
CA VAL A 158 -6.03 13.48 -5.81
C VAL A 158 -6.85 12.42 -5.13
N ASP A 159 -8.03 12.81 -4.65
CA ASP A 159 -9.04 11.88 -4.18
C ASP A 159 -10.11 11.67 -5.25
N ALA A 160 -10.62 10.47 -5.37
CA ALA A 160 -11.65 10.16 -6.33
C ALA A 160 -12.80 9.37 -5.69
N LEU A 161 -14.02 9.74 -6.09
CA LEU A 161 -15.25 9.01 -5.77
C LEU A 161 -15.87 8.52 -7.07
N ALA A 162 -16.33 7.28 -7.07
CA ALA A 162 -17.05 6.71 -8.21
C ALA A 162 -18.25 5.91 -7.74
N ASP A 163 -19.36 6.00 -8.46
CA ASP A 163 -20.58 5.23 -8.20
C ASP A 163 -20.80 4.07 -9.20
N GLY A 164 -19.85 3.88 -10.11
CA GLY A 164 -19.90 2.89 -11.19
C GLY A 164 -20.39 3.46 -12.53
N THR A 165 -20.87 4.70 -12.55
CA THR A 165 -21.32 5.43 -13.75
C THR A 165 -20.50 6.69 -13.91
N ASP A 166 -20.46 7.50 -12.86
CA ASP A 166 -19.76 8.77 -12.82
C ASP A 166 -18.54 8.71 -11.89
N THR A 167 -17.57 9.56 -12.15
CA THR A 167 -16.37 9.71 -11.32
C THR A 167 -16.18 11.20 -10.99
N PHE A 168 -16.05 11.50 -9.72
CA PHE A 168 -15.67 12.81 -9.22
C PHE A 168 -14.22 12.77 -8.74
N VAL A 169 -13.41 13.73 -9.17
CA VAL A 169 -12.00 13.88 -8.76
C VAL A 169 -11.87 15.22 -8.04
N ALA A 170 -11.38 15.17 -6.80
CA ALA A 170 -11.04 16.34 -6.01
C ALA A 170 -9.52 16.57 -6.06
N THR A 171 -9.09 17.82 -6.20
CA THR A 171 -7.67 18.24 -6.23
C THR A 171 -7.44 19.30 -5.18
#